data_3364803e5b0d04bbc33612401f9d4590
#
_entry.id   3364803e5b0d04bbc33612401f9d4590
#
_cell.length_a   1.000
_cell.length_b   1.000
_cell.length_c   1.000
_cell.angle_alpha   90.00
_cell.angle_beta   90.00
_cell.angle_gamma   90.00
#
_symmetry.space_group_name_H-M   'P 1'
#
loop_
_entity.id
_entity.type
_entity.pdbx_description
1 polymer ?
#
loop_
_entity_poly.entity_id
_entity_poly.type
_entity_poly.pdbx_seq_one_letter_code
_entity_poly.pdbx_strand_id
1 'polypeptide(L)'
;SILVVVAIVAYLVKTGNEKLCKQVYVGMGAGVLGSFLLAFLIDILLGGVGQEMMEGVTMFLAVAVLFWVSNWILSRSEEQAWSKYIKSQVQKSIDQNSGRALIFSAFLAVLREGAELVLFYKAMLTGGQTNKLYAFYGFVVGTIVLAIIYYIFRFTTVRLPLKPFFKFTSIMLFVLCISFMGKGVVELTEAGVISGSTVIPAMNGYQNTWLNIYDRAETLI
;
A
#
# COMPACT_ATOMS: atom_id res chain seq x y z
N SER A 1 5.63 6.59 -0.63
CA SER A 1 7.10 6.54 -0.78
C SER A 1 7.63 7.33 -1.94
N ILE A 2 6.92 7.49 -3.04
CA ILE A 2 7.32 8.43 -4.09
C ILE A 2 7.64 9.80 -3.47
N LEU A 3 6.81 10.28 -2.55
CA LEU A 3 7.06 11.53 -1.83
C LEU A 3 8.37 11.49 -1.01
N VAL A 4 8.70 10.36 -0.37
CA VAL A 4 9.96 10.20 0.37
C VAL A 4 11.14 10.29 -0.57
N VAL A 5 11.10 9.55 -1.68
CA VAL A 5 12.19 9.53 -2.66
C VAL A 5 12.37 10.91 -3.31
N VAL A 6 11.27 11.55 -3.73
CA VAL A 6 11.30 12.92 -4.29
C VAL A 6 11.87 13.90 -3.26
N ALA A 7 11.49 13.81 -2.00
CA ALA A 7 12.01 14.67 -0.95
C ALA A 7 13.51 14.42 -0.68
N ILE A 8 13.97 13.15 -0.70
CA ILE A 8 15.40 12.81 -0.59
C ILE A 8 16.18 13.40 -1.76
N VAL A 9 15.71 13.19 -3.01
CA VAL A 9 16.37 13.73 -4.21
C VAL A 9 16.41 15.25 -4.17
N ALA A 10 15.29 15.91 -3.84
CA ALA A 10 15.22 17.36 -3.75
C ALA A 10 16.18 17.92 -2.68
N TYR A 11 16.31 17.24 -1.54
CA TYR A 11 17.23 17.63 -0.49
C TYR A 11 18.70 17.45 -0.92
N LEU A 12 19.04 16.33 -1.59
CA LEU A 12 20.38 16.07 -2.12
C LEU A 12 20.80 17.11 -3.15
N VAL A 13 19.90 17.47 -4.08
CA VAL A 13 20.14 18.54 -5.05
C VAL A 13 20.37 19.89 -4.35
N LYS A 14 19.51 20.22 -3.37
CA LYS A 14 19.62 21.47 -2.62
C LYS A 14 20.92 21.58 -1.81
N THR A 15 21.48 20.46 -1.37
CA THR A 15 22.74 20.41 -0.59
C THR A 15 23.99 20.21 -1.44
N GLY A 16 23.88 20.24 -2.77
CA GLY A 16 24.99 20.08 -3.70
C GLY A 16 25.53 18.64 -3.82
N ASN A 17 24.79 17.65 -3.32
CA ASN A 17 25.17 16.24 -3.34
C ASN A 17 24.51 15.45 -4.49
N GLU A 18 24.40 16.04 -5.67
CA GLU A 18 23.71 15.43 -6.83
C GLU A 18 24.27 14.08 -7.24
N LYS A 19 25.56 13.85 -7.02
CA LYS A 19 26.20 12.54 -7.31
C LYS A 19 25.56 11.37 -6.57
N LEU A 20 24.98 11.64 -5.40
CA LEU A 20 24.29 10.64 -4.58
C LEU A 20 22.88 10.31 -5.09
N CYS A 21 22.29 11.14 -5.96
CA CYS A 21 20.98 10.85 -6.56
C CYS A 21 20.99 9.55 -7.37
N LYS A 22 22.11 9.24 -8.05
CA LYS A 22 22.25 7.97 -8.79
C LYS A 22 22.03 6.76 -7.88
N GLN A 23 22.51 6.83 -6.66
CA GLN A 23 22.37 5.75 -5.67
C GLN A 23 20.92 5.58 -5.22
N VAL A 24 20.18 6.68 -5.07
CA VAL A 24 18.74 6.66 -4.78
C VAL A 24 17.98 5.97 -5.91
N TYR A 25 18.27 6.31 -7.18
CA TYR A 25 17.63 5.66 -8.34
C TYR A 25 17.96 4.17 -8.46
N VAL A 26 19.20 3.77 -8.14
CA VAL A 26 19.58 2.35 -8.08
C VAL A 26 18.76 1.62 -6.99
N GLY A 27 18.63 2.22 -5.81
CA GLY A 27 17.79 1.68 -4.73
C GLY A 27 16.32 1.55 -5.14
N MET A 28 15.77 2.55 -5.85
CA MET A 28 14.41 2.49 -6.40
C MET A 28 14.24 1.33 -7.38
N GLY A 29 15.14 1.19 -8.34
CA GLY A 29 15.09 0.10 -9.33
C GLY A 29 15.15 -1.27 -8.67
N ALA A 30 16.06 -1.44 -7.70
CA ALA A 30 16.14 -2.66 -6.90
C ALA A 30 14.87 -2.92 -6.09
N GLY A 31 14.23 -1.87 -5.54
CA GLY A 31 12.95 -1.98 -4.81
C GLY A 31 11.81 -2.45 -5.71
N VAL A 32 11.72 -1.93 -6.92
CA VAL A 32 10.72 -2.38 -7.92
C VAL A 32 10.95 -3.86 -8.27
N LEU A 33 12.18 -4.27 -8.56
CA LEU A 33 12.51 -5.68 -8.83
C LEU A 33 12.19 -6.57 -7.63
N GLY A 34 12.51 -6.10 -6.42
CA GLY A 34 12.17 -6.81 -5.18
C GLY A 34 10.66 -6.99 -4.99
N SER A 35 9.85 -6.02 -5.42
CA SER A 35 8.38 -6.12 -5.35
C SER A 35 7.83 -7.19 -6.30
N PHE A 36 8.38 -7.31 -7.52
CA PHE A 36 8.03 -8.41 -8.43
C PHE A 36 8.47 -9.77 -7.88
N LEU A 37 9.65 -9.84 -7.29
CA LEU A 37 10.12 -11.06 -6.63
C LEU A 37 9.21 -11.45 -5.47
N LEU A 38 8.76 -10.48 -4.68
CA LEU A 38 7.81 -10.70 -3.59
C LEU A 38 6.48 -11.23 -4.12
N ALA A 39 5.95 -10.67 -5.21
CA ALA A 39 4.73 -11.16 -5.86
C ALA A 39 4.86 -12.64 -6.24
N PHE A 40 5.99 -13.00 -6.86
CA PHE A 40 6.30 -14.38 -7.25
C PHE A 40 6.46 -15.31 -6.04
N LEU A 41 7.11 -14.86 -4.97
CA LEU A 41 7.24 -15.64 -3.74
C LEU A 41 5.89 -15.91 -3.08
N ILE A 42 5.00 -14.92 -3.06
CA ILE A 42 3.64 -15.09 -2.54
C ILE A 42 2.89 -16.16 -3.35
N ASP A 43 3.03 -16.15 -4.68
CA ASP A 43 2.41 -17.18 -5.54
C ASP A 43 2.93 -18.59 -5.25
N ILE A 44 4.25 -18.74 -5.03
CA ILE A 44 4.84 -20.04 -4.70
C ILE A 44 4.40 -20.51 -3.32
N LEU A 45 4.44 -19.63 -2.31
CA LEU A 45 4.13 -19.99 -0.93
C LEU A 45 2.66 -20.34 -0.74
N LEU A 46 1.77 -19.66 -1.46
CA LEU A 46 0.33 -19.88 -1.35
C LEU A 46 -0.22 -20.81 -2.44
N GLY A 47 0.54 -21.11 -3.49
CA GLY A 47 0.08 -21.91 -4.62
C GLY A 47 -0.22 -23.39 -4.32
N GLY A 48 0.16 -23.89 -3.12
CA GLY A 48 -0.18 -25.23 -2.64
C GLY A 48 -1.39 -25.29 -1.69
N VAL A 49 -1.98 -24.13 -1.38
CA VAL A 49 -3.10 -23.98 -0.47
C VAL A 49 -4.40 -23.90 -1.28
N GLY A 50 -5.52 -24.38 -0.75
CA GLY A 50 -6.84 -24.25 -1.40
C GLY A 50 -7.14 -22.80 -1.75
N GLN A 51 -7.83 -22.57 -2.88
CA GLN A 51 -8.04 -21.23 -3.42
C GLN A 51 -8.71 -20.30 -2.39
N GLU A 52 -9.77 -20.73 -1.73
CA GLU A 52 -10.52 -19.97 -0.73
C GLU A 52 -9.65 -19.59 0.47
N MET A 53 -8.84 -20.54 0.96
CA MET A 53 -7.90 -20.28 2.06
C MET A 53 -6.82 -19.27 1.64
N MET A 54 -6.29 -19.39 0.40
CA MET A 54 -5.34 -18.44 -0.15
C MET A 54 -5.92 -17.03 -0.23
N GLU A 55 -7.17 -16.91 -0.69
CA GLU A 55 -7.89 -15.65 -0.80
C GLU A 55 -8.09 -15.02 0.57
N GLY A 56 -8.61 -15.76 1.54
CA GLY A 56 -8.81 -15.29 2.91
C GLY A 56 -7.52 -14.83 3.58
N VAL A 57 -6.45 -15.63 3.55
CA VAL A 57 -5.14 -15.27 4.12
C VAL A 57 -4.57 -14.02 3.47
N THR A 58 -4.63 -13.90 2.13
CA THR A 58 -4.12 -12.71 1.41
C THR A 58 -4.89 -11.46 1.81
N MET A 59 -6.21 -11.55 2.00
CA MET A 59 -7.03 -10.42 2.45
C MET A 59 -6.69 -9.98 3.86
N PHE A 60 -6.49 -10.90 4.79
CA PHE A 60 -6.08 -10.56 6.16
C PHE A 60 -4.67 -9.95 6.21
N LEU A 61 -3.73 -10.45 5.40
CA LEU A 61 -2.42 -9.81 5.27
C LEU A 61 -2.55 -8.38 4.72
N ALA A 62 -3.39 -8.17 3.70
CA ALA A 62 -3.66 -6.84 3.16
C ALA A 62 -4.29 -5.92 4.22
N VAL A 63 -5.24 -6.40 5.02
CA VAL A 63 -5.84 -5.65 6.15
C VAL A 63 -4.79 -5.22 7.16
N ALA A 64 -3.91 -6.14 7.58
CA ALA A 64 -2.85 -5.83 8.53
C ALA A 64 -1.90 -4.74 8.02
N VAL A 65 -1.52 -4.83 6.73
CA VAL A 65 -0.67 -3.84 6.06
C VAL A 65 -1.40 -2.50 5.92
N LEU A 66 -2.67 -2.48 5.47
CA LEU A 66 -3.49 -1.28 5.36
C LEU A 66 -3.63 -0.54 6.68
N PHE A 67 -3.92 -1.28 7.76
CA PHE A 67 -4.06 -0.71 9.09
C PHE A 67 -2.74 -0.09 9.58
N TRP A 68 -1.63 -0.80 9.40
CA TRP A 68 -0.31 -0.29 9.75
C TRP A 68 0.07 0.96 8.96
N VAL A 69 -0.18 0.96 7.64
CA VAL A 69 0.09 2.10 6.75
C VAL A 69 -0.78 3.30 7.10
N SER A 70 -2.07 3.08 7.34
CA SER A 70 -2.99 4.14 7.74
C SER A 70 -2.52 4.84 9.02
N ASN A 71 -2.13 4.05 10.03
CA ASN A 71 -1.59 4.58 11.28
C ASN A 71 -0.25 5.32 11.08
N TRP A 72 0.63 4.78 10.23
CA TRP A 72 1.91 5.43 9.91
C TRP A 72 1.70 6.77 9.19
N ILE A 73 0.76 6.84 8.23
CA ILE A 73 0.42 8.08 7.50
C ILE A 73 -0.12 9.13 8.47
N LEU A 74 -1.05 8.75 9.35
CA LEU A 74 -1.63 9.66 10.35
C LEU A 74 -0.56 10.23 11.29
N SER A 75 0.38 9.40 11.76
CA SER A 75 1.45 9.84 12.65
C SER A 75 2.43 10.83 11.99
N ARG A 76 2.42 10.93 10.65
CA ARG A 76 3.31 11.79 9.86
C ARG A 76 2.59 12.93 9.13
N SER A 77 1.32 13.15 9.45
CA SER A 77 0.50 14.18 8.80
C SER A 77 0.94 15.61 9.11
N GLU A 78 1.82 15.81 10.10
CA GLU A 78 2.40 17.11 10.43
C GLU A 78 3.64 17.41 9.57
N GLU A 79 3.66 18.57 8.92
CA GLU A 79 4.73 19.02 8.03
C GLU A 79 6.10 19.01 8.70
N GLN A 80 6.15 19.38 9.98
CA GLN A 80 7.39 19.40 10.76
C GLN A 80 7.95 18.00 11.02
N ALA A 81 7.08 17.04 11.38
CA ALA A 81 7.46 15.64 11.59
C ALA A 81 7.99 15.00 10.30
N TRP A 82 7.34 15.29 9.18
CA TRP A 82 7.76 14.83 7.84
C TRP A 82 9.13 15.41 7.46
N SER A 83 9.30 16.73 7.56
CA SER A 83 10.57 17.40 7.24
C SER A 83 11.72 16.89 8.10
N LYS A 84 11.49 16.72 9.42
CA LYS A 84 12.48 16.18 10.36
C LYS A 84 12.88 14.74 9.99
N TYR A 85 11.89 13.91 9.62
CA TYR A 85 12.14 12.54 9.18
C TYR A 85 13.06 12.49 7.95
N ILE A 86 12.74 13.23 6.89
CA ILE A 86 13.55 13.27 5.67
C ILE A 86 14.97 13.78 5.97
N LYS A 87 15.10 14.90 6.69
CA LYS A 87 16.41 15.45 7.06
C LYS A 87 17.25 14.44 7.84
N SER A 88 16.65 13.73 8.81
CA SER A 88 17.39 12.75 9.61
C SER A 88 17.88 11.55 8.79
N GLN A 89 17.10 11.09 7.81
CA GLN A 89 17.48 9.98 6.93
C GLN A 89 18.64 10.36 6.00
N VAL A 90 18.55 11.54 5.39
CA VAL A 90 19.58 11.98 4.45
C VAL A 90 20.86 12.40 5.18
N GLN A 91 20.76 13.12 6.32
CA GLN A 91 21.91 13.57 7.09
C GLN A 91 22.74 12.37 7.59
N LYS A 92 22.10 11.33 8.14
CA LYS A 92 22.79 10.09 8.54
C LYS A 92 23.59 9.47 7.38
N SER A 93 23.02 9.52 6.17
CA SER A 93 23.65 8.95 4.98
C SER A 93 24.82 9.80 4.49
N ILE A 94 24.74 11.12 4.61
CA ILE A 94 25.82 12.05 4.27
C ILE A 94 26.95 11.95 5.28
N ASP A 95 26.66 11.97 6.58
CA ASP A 95 27.65 11.91 7.66
C ASP A 95 28.46 10.60 7.64
N GLN A 96 27.81 9.51 7.23
CA GLN A 96 28.47 8.21 7.07
C GLN A 96 29.23 8.06 5.75
N ASN A 97 29.19 9.05 4.86
CA ASN A 97 29.71 9.02 3.48
C ASN A 97 29.36 7.69 2.75
N SER A 98 28.20 7.14 3.08
CA SER A 98 27.78 5.81 2.69
C SER A 98 26.62 5.88 1.70
N GLY A 99 26.95 5.88 0.43
CA GLY A 99 25.95 5.75 -0.63
C GLY A 99 25.10 4.48 -0.52
N ARG A 100 25.62 3.44 0.17
CA ARG A 100 24.91 2.19 0.44
C ARG A 100 23.68 2.43 1.33
N ALA A 101 23.76 3.32 2.31
CA ALA A 101 22.63 3.67 3.18
C ALA A 101 21.48 4.34 2.38
N LEU A 102 21.80 5.18 1.39
CA LEU A 102 20.82 5.78 0.49
C LEU A 102 20.16 4.74 -0.43
N ILE A 103 20.96 3.83 -1.00
CA ILE A 103 20.44 2.71 -1.81
C ILE A 103 19.47 1.89 -0.97
N PHE A 104 19.85 1.50 0.24
CA PHE A 104 19.03 0.67 1.12
C PHE A 104 17.76 1.38 1.58
N SER A 105 17.84 2.67 1.93
CA SER A 105 16.68 3.47 2.32
C SER A 105 15.68 3.62 1.17
N ALA A 106 16.16 3.91 -0.04
CA ALA A 106 15.32 4.00 -1.23
C ALA A 106 14.72 2.64 -1.62
N PHE A 107 15.53 1.57 -1.54
CA PHE A 107 15.09 0.19 -1.76
C PHE A 107 13.95 -0.19 -0.80
N LEU A 108 14.13 -0.01 0.51
CA LEU A 108 13.11 -0.36 1.49
C LEU A 108 11.84 0.48 1.32
N ALA A 109 11.99 1.77 1.02
CA ALA A 109 10.85 2.63 0.77
C ALA A 109 10.01 2.13 -0.41
N VAL A 110 10.62 1.82 -1.54
CA VAL A 110 9.94 1.35 -2.75
C VAL A 110 9.43 -0.08 -2.60
N LEU A 111 10.24 -0.97 -2.00
CA LEU A 111 9.84 -2.36 -1.73
C LEU A 111 8.59 -2.42 -0.85
N ARG A 112 8.54 -1.59 0.18
CA ARG A 112 7.39 -1.52 1.07
C ARG A 112 6.12 -1.18 0.29
N GLU A 113 6.11 -0.12 -0.53
CA GLU A 113 4.93 0.25 -1.31
C GLU A 113 4.60 -0.76 -2.40
N GLY A 114 5.64 -1.34 -2.99
CA GLY A 114 5.44 -2.43 -3.93
C GLY A 114 4.81 -3.66 -3.29
N ALA A 115 5.20 -3.98 -2.05
CA ALA A 115 4.57 -5.06 -1.27
C ALA A 115 3.09 -4.78 -1.00
N GLU A 116 2.76 -3.55 -0.55
CA GLU A 116 1.39 -3.12 -0.34
C GLU A 116 0.57 -3.24 -1.63
N LEU A 117 1.11 -2.75 -2.75
CA LEU A 117 0.46 -2.82 -4.05
C LEU A 117 0.21 -4.28 -4.48
N VAL A 118 1.21 -5.15 -4.34
CA VAL A 118 1.10 -6.58 -4.67
C VAL A 118 -0.01 -7.24 -3.85
N LEU A 119 -0.03 -7.02 -2.53
CA LEU A 119 -1.06 -7.59 -1.66
C LEU A 119 -2.46 -7.08 -2.00
N PHE A 120 -2.62 -5.79 -2.28
CA PHE A 120 -3.92 -5.22 -2.65
C PHE A 120 -4.43 -5.75 -3.98
N TYR A 121 -3.56 -5.82 -4.99
CA TYR A 121 -3.95 -6.39 -6.28
C TYR A 121 -4.24 -7.89 -6.18
N LYS A 122 -3.46 -8.63 -5.41
CA LYS A 122 -3.74 -10.03 -5.11
C LYS A 122 -5.10 -10.18 -4.46
N ALA A 123 -5.36 -9.52 -3.34
CA ALA A 123 -6.63 -9.57 -2.63
C ALA A 123 -7.83 -9.20 -3.53
N MET A 124 -7.66 -8.20 -4.40
CA MET A 124 -8.71 -7.77 -5.32
C MET A 124 -8.94 -8.76 -6.47
N LEU A 125 -7.88 -9.39 -6.99
CA LEU A 125 -7.96 -10.29 -8.15
C LEU A 125 -8.38 -11.71 -7.76
N THR A 126 -7.99 -12.18 -6.57
CA THR A 126 -8.36 -13.50 -6.07
C THR A 126 -9.80 -13.53 -5.60
N GLY A 127 -10.34 -12.44 -5.12
CA GLY A 127 -11.71 -12.37 -4.65
C GLY A 127 -12.83 -12.54 -5.69
N GLY A 128 -12.57 -13.09 -6.86
CA GLY A 128 -13.54 -13.60 -7.84
C GLY A 128 -14.50 -12.59 -8.49
N GLN A 129 -14.70 -11.42 -7.90
CA GLN A 129 -15.67 -10.42 -8.40
C GLN A 129 -15.07 -9.38 -9.35
N THR A 130 -13.74 -9.28 -9.41
CA THR A 130 -13.08 -8.27 -10.23
C THR A 130 -12.53 -8.88 -11.50
N ASN A 131 -13.03 -8.44 -12.66
CA ASN A 131 -12.45 -8.82 -13.92
C ASN A 131 -11.02 -8.25 -14.03
N LYS A 132 -10.06 -9.11 -14.39
CA LYS A 132 -8.64 -8.76 -14.56
C LYS A 132 -8.44 -7.54 -15.48
N LEU A 133 -9.30 -7.38 -16.50
CA LEU A 133 -9.28 -6.23 -17.39
C LEU A 133 -9.61 -4.92 -16.67
N TYR A 134 -10.63 -4.91 -15.81
CA TYR A 134 -10.98 -3.70 -15.04
C TYR A 134 -9.91 -3.34 -14.04
N ALA A 135 -9.27 -4.32 -13.41
CA ALA A 135 -8.11 -4.08 -12.55
C ALA A 135 -6.95 -3.46 -13.32
N PHE A 136 -6.67 -3.95 -14.53
CA PHE A 136 -5.65 -3.38 -15.41
C PHE A 136 -5.98 -1.94 -15.84
N TYR A 137 -7.22 -1.67 -16.26
CA TYR A 137 -7.65 -0.31 -16.58
C TYR A 137 -7.55 0.63 -15.37
N GLY A 138 -7.95 0.17 -14.19
CA GLY A 138 -7.78 0.93 -12.95
C GLY A 138 -6.31 1.27 -12.66
N PHE A 139 -5.41 0.31 -12.87
CA PHE A 139 -3.96 0.54 -12.74
C PHE A 139 -3.45 1.61 -13.72
N VAL A 140 -3.83 1.52 -14.99
CA VAL A 140 -3.41 2.48 -16.02
C VAL A 140 -3.95 3.87 -15.70
N VAL A 141 -5.24 3.99 -15.41
CA VAL A 141 -5.86 5.29 -15.06
C VAL A 141 -5.23 5.85 -13.79
N GLY A 142 -5.04 5.04 -12.75
CA GLY A 142 -4.38 5.46 -11.51
C GLY A 142 -2.96 5.96 -11.75
N THR A 143 -2.20 5.28 -12.61
CA THR A 143 -0.84 5.70 -12.99
C THR A 143 -0.85 7.04 -13.73
N ILE A 144 -1.80 7.25 -14.65
CA ILE A 144 -1.95 8.52 -15.37
C ILE A 144 -2.29 9.65 -14.39
N VAL A 145 -3.25 9.44 -13.51
CA VAL A 145 -3.64 10.43 -12.47
C VAL A 145 -2.44 10.76 -11.58
N LEU A 146 -1.69 9.75 -11.15
CA LEU A 146 -0.49 9.95 -10.33
C LEU A 146 0.59 10.74 -11.09
N ALA A 147 0.79 10.47 -12.37
CA ALA A 147 1.72 11.22 -13.22
C ALA A 147 1.30 12.68 -13.37
N ILE A 148 0.00 12.95 -13.56
CA ILE A 148 -0.55 14.31 -13.64
C ILE A 148 -0.33 15.05 -12.31
N ILE A 149 -0.65 14.41 -11.18
CA ILE A 149 -0.43 14.97 -9.85
C ILE A 149 1.06 15.28 -9.65
N TYR A 150 1.95 14.34 -9.97
CA TYR A 150 3.40 14.55 -9.90
C TYR A 150 3.85 15.74 -10.75
N TYR A 151 3.35 15.85 -11.99
CA TYR A 151 3.67 16.95 -12.90
C TYR A 151 3.22 18.30 -12.33
N ILE A 152 1.99 18.38 -11.82
CA ILE A 152 1.46 19.59 -11.19
C ILE A 152 2.37 20.01 -10.02
N PHE A 153 2.77 19.08 -9.16
CA PHE A 153 3.64 19.40 -8.02
C PHE A 153 5.07 19.77 -8.41
N ARG A 154 5.57 19.19 -9.49
CA ARG A 154 6.92 19.50 -9.99
C ARG A 154 7.06 20.93 -10.48
N PHE A 155 6.01 21.44 -11.14
CA PHE A 155 6.04 22.75 -11.83
C PHE A 155 5.31 23.87 -11.08
N THR A 156 4.50 23.53 -10.10
CA THR A 156 3.75 24.53 -9.32
C THR A 156 4.40 24.74 -7.96
N THR A 157 4.64 26.00 -7.60
CA THR A 157 5.18 26.40 -6.29
C THR A 157 4.16 26.19 -5.13
N VAL A 158 3.11 25.44 -5.38
CA VAL A 158 2.04 25.19 -4.40
C VAL A 158 2.58 24.23 -3.32
N ARG A 159 2.58 24.72 -2.10
CA ARG A 159 2.85 23.87 -0.92
C ARG A 159 1.71 22.86 -0.81
N LEU A 160 2.05 21.58 -0.90
CA LEU A 160 1.09 20.49 -0.69
C LEU A 160 0.40 20.67 0.66
N PRO A 161 -0.93 20.72 0.70
CA PRO A 161 -1.66 20.63 1.95
C PRO A 161 -1.60 19.18 2.45
N LEU A 162 -0.47 18.79 3.07
CA LEU A 162 -0.20 17.41 3.48
C LEU A 162 -1.28 16.87 4.42
N LYS A 163 -1.80 17.71 5.33
CA LYS A 163 -2.83 17.31 6.30
C LYS A 163 -4.12 16.78 5.64
N PRO A 164 -4.81 17.54 4.75
CA PRO A 164 -6.03 17.03 4.12
C PRO A 164 -5.76 15.86 3.18
N PHE A 165 -4.62 15.85 2.48
CA PHE A 165 -4.23 14.72 1.62
C PHE A 165 -4.07 13.43 2.43
N PHE A 166 -3.29 13.47 3.50
CA PHE A 166 -3.09 12.28 4.35
C PHE A 166 -4.37 11.86 5.05
N LYS A 167 -5.20 12.82 5.50
CA LYS A 167 -6.51 12.51 6.10
C LYS A 167 -7.41 11.77 5.11
N PHE A 168 -7.54 12.27 3.88
CA PHE A 168 -8.35 11.65 2.84
C PHE A 168 -7.85 10.24 2.50
N THR A 169 -6.53 10.09 2.29
CA THR A 169 -5.93 8.80 2.00
C THR A 169 -6.16 7.81 3.14
N SER A 170 -6.01 8.22 4.40
CA SER A 170 -6.25 7.35 5.55
C SER A 170 -7.71 6.88 5.65
N ILE A 171 -8.66 7.75 5.35
CA ILE A 171 -10.09 7.38 5.31
C ILE A 171 -10.33 6.34 4.21
N MET A 172 -9.78 6.54 3.01
CA MET A 172 -9.90 5.57 1.92
C MET A 172 -9.29 4.21 2.29
N LEU A 173 -8.09 4.21 2.88
CA LEU A 173 -7.43 2.99 3.33
C LEU A 173 -8.25 2.27 4.40
N PHE A 174 -8.88 3.01 5.31
CA PHE A 174 -9.73 2.45 6.33
C PHE A 174 -10.99 1.79 5.74
N VAL A 175 -11.63 2.42 4.75
CA VAL A 175 -12.78 1.83 4.04
C VAL A 175 -12.37 0.54 3.31
N LEU A 176 -11.20 0.52 2.65
CA LEU A 176 -10.66 -0.68 2.03
C LEU A 176 -10.35 -1.78 3.07
N CYS A 177 -9.87 -1.40 4.24
CA CYS A 177 -9.61 -2.32 5.34
C CYS A 177 -10.89 -3.05 5.77
N ILE A 178 -12.00 -2.32 5.93
CA ILE A 178 -13.31 -2.90 6.25
C ILE A 178 -13.75 -3.86 5.14
N SER A 179 -13.65 -3.43 3.88
CA SER A 179 -14.05 -4.27 2.74
C SER A 179 -13.25 -5.57 2.65
N PHE A 180 -11.92 -5.51 2.81
CA PHE A 180 -11.08 -6.71 2.78
C PHE A 180 -11.28 -7.62 4.00
N MET A 181 -11.55 -7.01 5.18
CA MET A 181 -11.87 -7.79 6.38
C MET A 181 -13.14 -8.62 6.17
N GLY A 182 -14.23 -7.98 5.74
CA GLY A 182 -15.50 -8.67 5.50
C GLY A 182 -15.36 -9.81 4.49
N LYS A 183 -14.69 -9.55 3.37
CA LYS A 183 -14.48 -10.57 2.34
C LYS A 183 -13.53 -11.68 2.83
N GLY A 184 -12.45 -11.36 3.53
CA GLY A 184 -11.52 -12.34 4.08
C GLY A 184 -12.20 -13.33 5.06
N VAL A 185 -13.15 -12.84 5.87
CA VAL A 185 -13.95 -13.69 6.75
C VAL A 185 -14.82 -14.64 5.94
N VAL A 186 -15.46 -14.18 4.87
CA VAL A 186 -16.29 -15.04 3.98
C VAL A 186 -15.43 -16.15 3.39
N GLU A 187 -14.28 -15.83 2.80
CA GLU A 187 -13.37 -16.80 2.18
C GLU A 187 -12.86 -17.85 3.17
N LEU A 188 -12.50 -17.43 4.41
CA LEU A 188 -12.09 -18.40 5.45
C LEU A 188 -13.25 -19.26 5.96
N THR A 189 -14.48 -18.76 5.90
CA THR A 189 -15.67 -19.55 6.23
C THR A 189 -15.93 -20.58 5.14
N GLU A 190 -15.80 -20.23 3.86
CA GLU A 190 -15.94 -21.13 2.73
C GLU A 190 -14.82 -22.19 2.71
N ALA A 191 -13.61 -21.81 3.11
CA ALA A 191 -12.49 -22.74 3.31
C ALA A 191 -12.66 -23.68 4.51
N GLY A 192 -13.72 -23.52 5.32
CA GLY A 192 -14.00 -24.34 6.50
C GLY A 192 -13.07 -24.10 7.69
N VAL A 193 -12.28 -23.01 7.66
CA VAL A 193 -11.39 -22.63 8.77
C VAL A 193 -12.17 -21.96 9.90
N ILE A 194 -13.19 -21.19 9.54
CA ILE A 194 -14.13 -20.59 10.50
C ILE A 194 -15.43 -21.39 10.44
N SER A 195 -15.78 -22.04 11.54
CA SER A 195 -17.02 -22.80 11.65
C SER A 195 -18.15 -21.93 12.17
N GLY A 196 -19.24 -21.85 11.42
CA GLY A 196 -20.51 -21.31 11.84
C GLY A 196 -20.84 -19.94 11.22
N SER A 197 -21.72 -19.96 10.24
CA SER A 197 -22.35 -18.72 9.74
C SER A 197 -23.67 -18.51 10.49
N THR A 198 -23.68 -17.64 11.50
CA THR A 198 -24.92 -17.19 12.13
C THR A 198 -25.51 -16.06 11.32
N VAL A 199 -26.60 -16.38 10.59
CA VAL A 199 -27.39 -15.34 9.91
C VAL A 199 -28.04 -14.44 10.96
N ILE A 200 -27.87 -13.13 10.81
CA ILE A 200 -28.50 -12.14 11.67
C ILE A 200 -29.95 -11.96 11.19
N PRO A 201 -30.96 -12.35 12.00
CA PRO A 201 -32.36 -12.31 11.55
C PRO A 201 -32.83 -10.91 11.09
N ALA A 202 -32.27 -9.85 11.70
CA ALA A 202 -32.60 -8.47 11.38
C ALA A 202 -32.00 -8.00 10.03
N MET A 203 -31.02 -8.72 9.49
CA MET A 203 -30.32 -8.38 8.25
C MET A 203 -30.52 -9.44 7.15
N ASN A 204 -31.46 -10.36 7.36
CA ASN A 204 -31.67 -11.48 6.44
C ASN A 204 -31.87 -10.98 4.98
N GLY A 205 -30.98 -11.41 4.09
CA GLY A 205 -30.95 -10.98 2.70
C GLY A 205 -30.25 -9.65 2.41
N TYR A 206 -29.67 -8.98 3.42
CA TYR A 206 -28.90 -7.77 3.20
C TYR A 206 -27.50 -8.11 2.66
N GLN A 207 -27.17 -7.54 1.50
CA GLN A 207 -25.86 -7.68 0.90
C GLN A 207 -25.37 -6.31 0.43
N ASN A 208 -24.30 -5.82 1.01
CA ASN A 208 -23.61 -4.63 0.51
C ASN A 208 -22.29 -5.05 -0.16
N THR A 209 -22.33 -5.21 -1.47
CA THR A 209 -21.19 -5.64 -2.29
C THR A 209 -20.02 -4.65 -2.31
N TRP A 210 -20.27 -3.36 -1.99
CA TRP A 210 -19.23 -2.35 -1.95
C TRP A 210 -18.32 -2.46 -0.72
N LEU A 211 -18.90 -2.79 0.43
CA LEU A 211 -18.19 -2.93 1.69
C LEU A 211 -17.96 -4.40 2.06
N ASN A 212 -18.42 -5.34 1.24
CA ASN A 212 -18.42 -6.77 1.52
C ASN A 212 -19.04 -7.11 2.89
N ILE A 213 -20.15 -6.43 3.21
CA ILE A 213 -20.94 -6.69 4.42
C ILE A 213 -22.14 -7.54 4.00
N TYR A 214 -22.28 -8.69 4.65
CA TYR A 214 -23.33 -9.65 4.40
C TYR A 214 -24.20 -9.79 5.66
N ASP A 215 -25.31 -10.51 5.52
CA ASP A 215 -26.28 -10.79 6.60
C ASP A 215 -25.75 -11.79 7.67
N ARG A 216 -24.44 -11.96 7.76
CA ARG A 216 -23.75 -12.88 8.67
C ARG A 216 -23.01 -12.11 9.75
N ALA A 217 -23.12 -12.59 11.00
CA ALA A 217 -22.51 -11.94 12.16
C ALA A 217 -20.99 -11.77 12.01
N GLU A 218 -20.33 -12.72 11.35
CA GLU A 218 -18.89 -12.75 11.12
C GLU A 218 -18.39 -11.61 10.23
N THR A 219 -19.25 -11.04 9.40
CA THR A 219 -18.88 -9.92 8.50
C THR A 219 -19.03 -8.55 9.13
N LEU A 220 -19.54 -8.47 10.36
CA LEU A 220 -19.74 -7.23 11.13
C LEU A 220 -18.66 -6.97 12.18
N ILE A 221 -17.74 -7.92 12.38
CA ILE A 221 -16.62 -7.81 13.32
C ILE A 221 -15.46 -7.09 12.68
#